data_190e20a4c0599ad12a191ee00de82fab
#
_entry.id   190e20a4c0599ad12a191ee00de82fab
#
_cell.length_a   1.000
_cell.length_b   1.000
_cell.length_c   1.000
_cell.angle_alpha   90.00
_cell.angle_beta   90.00
_cell.angle_gamma   90.00
#
_symmetry.space_group_name_H-M   'P 1'
#
loop_
_entity.id
_entity.type
_entity.pdbx_description
1 polymer ?
#
loop_
_entity_poly.entity_id
_entity_poly.type
_entity_poly.pdbx_seq_one_letter_code
_entity_poly.pdbx_strand_id
1 'polypeptide(L)'
;MNFRNDYQLNDKIGFSFQTVGSVRMQNAPGSLSRSSDVVSGISSRNFDINPFNYALNTSRALRAYDSNGEREYYTLNFAPFNILEELDNNYIKLNVIDLKAQAEFNWQIIKGLKYNFTGAIRYVRSKQEHEIHENSNMANAYRAAGNSTIRENNPYLYKDPSDPSAEPIVVLSKGGFYNTAENLLLNYDIRNSVSFSKIWNEKHEFNALLGQQIKYSDRQTNSNTGYGFQYDMGGTVSMNYLIMKQMIEQNFDYYSRALTYDRFAAFYANVDYTYDRRYSISGTVRYDGSNTMANSSSARWLPTWNISGKWNIGNETFMKDFVWLDALALRAGVGLTASMPPLSNATPIFINSNTTRPSTDIESGIEIYTLGNSDLTWEKSYQSNFGFDATFLKGRLDFSFDYFIRNSFDLLSVIKVSGIGGERYKWANSADLSASGFDITLSGKPIVTKDFMWSSSFTMGYSKNEIKNSMQQPQI
;
A
#
# COMPACT_ATOMS: atom_id res chain seq x y z
N MET A 1 -3.85 20.95 -9.25
CA MET A 1 -3.05 21.95 -9.99
C MET A 1 -1.80 21.26 -10.51
N ASN A 2 -1.46 21.44 -11.77
CA ASN A 2 -0.24 20.90 -12.35
C ASN A 2 0.41 22.04 -13.16
N PHE A 3 1.68 22.29 -12.90
CA PHE A 3 2.48 23.30 -13.62
C PHE A 3 3.77 22.65 -14.07
N ARG A 4 4.12 22.81 -15.34
CA ARG A 4 5.38 22.38 -15.91
C ARG A 4 5.98 23.52 -16.73
N ASN A 5 7.26 23.73 -16.55
CA ASN A 5 8.06 24.68 -17.32
C ASN A 5 9.32 23.97 -17.81
N ASP A 6 9.51 23.94 -19.12
CA ASP A 6 10.69 23.38 -19.78
C ASP A 6 11.47 24.56 -20.39
N TYR A 7 12.73 24.67 -20.00
CA TYR A 7 13.62 25.73 -20.44
C TYR A 7 14.86 25.14 -21.10
N GLN A 8 15.08 25.48 -22.36
CA GLN A 8 16.25 25.11 -23.13
C GLN A 8 17.25 26.27 -23.10
N LEU A 9 18.36 26.08 -22.36
CA LEU A 9 19.41 27.10 -22.26
C LEU A 9 20.21 27.20 -23.56
N ASN A 10 20.52 26.06 -24.17
CA ASN A 10 21.16 25.92 -25.47
C ASN A 10 20.90 24.50 -26.04
N ASP A 11 21.42 24.19 -27.21
CA ASP A 11 21.24 22.88 -27.87
C ASP A 11 21.70 21.67 -27.04
N LYS A 12 22.47 21.89 -25.98
CA LYS A 12 23.02 20.82 -25.12
C LYS A 12 22.46 20.76 -23.72
N ILE A 13 21.88 21.86 -23.22
CA ILE A 13 21.47 21.97 -21.81
C ILE A 13 20.00 22.37 -21.73
N GLY A 14 19.23 21.54 -21.07
CA GLY A 14 17.83 21.77 -20.77
C GLY A 14 17.50 21.60 -19.28
N PHE A 15 16.55 22.38 -18.80
CA PHE A 15 15.99 22.28 -17.46
C PHE A 15 14.48 22.10 -17.58
N SER A 16 13.93 21.26 -16.71
CA SER A 16 12.49 21.12 -16.55
C SER A 16 12.13 21.25 -15.09
N PHE A 17 11.09 22.00 -14.80
CA PHE A 17 10.55 22.12 -13.47
C PHE A 17 9.07 21.79 -13.49
N GLN A 18 8.63 20.89 -12.61
CA GLN A 18 7.25 20.49 -12.51
C GLN A 18 6.78 20.56 -11.06
N THR A 19 5.60 21.13 -10.84
CA THR A 19 4.89 21.08 -9.57
C THR A 19 3.52 20.47 -9.77
N VAL A 20 3.14 19.61 -8.84
CA VAL A 20 1.80 19.03 -8.77
C VAL A 20 1.27 19.27 -7.37
N GLY A 21 0.08 19.84 -7.27
CA GLY A 21 -0.58 20.07 -6.00
C GLY A 21 -2.04 19.61 -6.06
N SER A 22 -2.48 18.91 -5.02
CA SER A 22 -3.88 18.58 -4.83
C SER A 22 -4.31 18.82 -3.39
N VAL A 23 -5.54 19.30 -3.24
CA VAL A 23 -6.23 19.39 -1.96
C VAL A 23 -7.51 18.58 -2.09
N ARG A 24 -7.71 17.64 -1.18
CA ARG A 24 -8.91 16.82 -1.10
C ARG A 24 -9.58 17.06 0.24
N MET A 25 -10.84 17.44 0.22
CA MET A 25 -11.71 17.54 1.38
C MET A 25 -12.85 16.54 1.20
N GLN A 26 -13.09 15.74 2.21
CA GLN A 26 -14.12 14.71 2.19
C GLN A 26 -14.83 14.69 3.54
N ASN A 27 -16.17 14.67 3.50
CA ASN A 27 -17.01 14.39 4.64
C ASN A 27 -17.66 13.02 4.46
N ALA A 28 -17.71 12.25 5.50
CA ALA A 28 -18.31 10.92 5.49
C ALA A 28 -19.04 10.68 6.84
N PRO A 29 -20.07 9.85 6.87
CA PRO A 29 -20.65 9.38 8.12
C PRO A 29 -19.60 8.72 9.01
N GLY A 30 -19.75 8.83 10.32
CA GLY A 30 -18.88 8.25 11.31
C GLY A 30 -19.12 6.75 11.54
N SER A 31 -18.72 6.28 12.72
CA SER A 31 -18.95 4.91 13.18
C SER A 31 -19.64 4.91 14.53
N LEU A 32 -20.47 3.89 14.80
CA LEU A 32 -21.21 3.76 16.08
C LEU A 32 -20.31 3.29 17.21
N SER A 33 -19.41 2.37 16.95
CA SER A 33 -18.50 1.85 17.95
C SER A 33 -17.12 1.56 17.34
N ARG A 34 -16.10 1.68 18.17
CA ARG A 34 -14.76 1.19 17.88
C ARG A 34 -14.48 0.04 18.83
N SER A 35 -14.17 -1.12 18.28
CA SER A 35 -13.46 -2.16 19.02
C SER A 35 -12.04 -2.24 18.49
N SER A 36 -11.05 -2.15 19.36
CA SER A 36 -9.69 -2.50 19.04
C SER A 36 -9.35 -3.81 19.74
N ASP A 37 -8.84 -4.76 19.00
CA ASP A 37 -8.28 -5.97 19.57
C ASP A 37 -6.84 -5.69 19.97
N VAL A 38 -6.59 -5.63 21.26
CA VAL A 38 -5.26 -5.37 21.84
C VAL A 38 -4.26 -6.47 21.47
N VAL A 39 -4.75 -7.69 21.23
CA VAL A 39 -3.88 -8.85 20.90
C VAL A 39 -3.46 -8.85 19.44
N SER A 40 -4.33 -8.43 18.54
CA SER A 40 -4.06 -8.43 17.10
C SER A 40 -3.69 -7.05 16.54
N GLY A 41 -3.85 -5.99 17.33
CA GLY A 41 -3.66 -4.61 16.87
C GLY A 41 -4.68 -4.15 15.81
N ILE A 42 -5.74 -4.93 15.59
CA ILE A 42 -6.76 -4.64 14.58
C ILE A 42 -7.85 -3.80 15.20
N SER A 43 -8.06 -2.59 14.66
CA SER A 43 -9.28 -1.83 14.95
C SER A 43 -10.39 -2.31 14.03
N SER A 44 -11.41 -2.95 14.58
CA SER A 44 -12.61 -3.29 13.84
C SER A 44 -13.73 -2.27 14.10
N ARG A 45 -14.48 -1.93 13.06
CA ARG A 45 -15.71 -1.15 13.17
C ARG A 45 -16.87 -2.12 13.20
N ASN A 46 -17.67 -2.09 14.26
CA ASN A 46 -18.81 -2.96 14.35
C ASN A 46 -19.98 -2.54 13.44
N PHE A 47 -20.08 -1.24 13.15
CA PHE A 47 -21.11 -0.69 12.29
C PHE A 47 -20.67 0.66 11.74
N ASP A 48 -20.76 0.85 10.43
CA ASP A 48 -20.61 2.16 9.81
C ASP A 48 -21.98 2.82 9.68
N ILE A 49 -22.09 4.09 10.04
CA ILE A 49 -23.29 4.90 9.83
C ILE A 49 -23.44 5.13 8.33
N ASN A 50 -24.03 4.16 7.65
CA ASN A 50 -24.22 4.18 6.22
C ASN A 50 -25.70 4.21 5.89
N PRO A 51 -26.25 5.31 5.37
CA PRO A 51 -27.69 5.43 5.10
C PRO A 51 -28.18 4.43 4.07
N PHE A 52 -27.35 4.03 3.09
CA PHE A 52 -27.72 3.00 2.12
C PHE A 52 -27.82 1.62 2.75
N ASN A 53 -26.85 1.26 3.57
CA ASN A 53 -26.87 -0.01 4.29
C ASN A 53 -28.05 -0.06 5.28
N TYR A 54 -28.30 1.05 5.97
CA TYR A 54 -29.45 1.20 6.85
C TYR A 54 -30.78 0.99 6.08
N ALA A 55 -30.96 1.67 4.94
CA ALA A 55 -32.17 1.57 4.13
C ALA A 55 -32.40 0.16 3.54
N LEU A 56 -31.34 -0.57 3.19
CA LEU A 56 -31.44 -1.88 2.57
C LEU A 56 -31.57 -3.03 3.58
N ASN A 57 -30.91 -2.93 4.73
CA ASN A 57 -30.72 -4.06 5.66
C ASN A 57 -31.44 -3.89 7.00
N THR A 58 -32.02 -2.71 7.28
CA THR A 58 -32.78 -2.49 8.52
C THR A 58 -34.23 -2.93 8.37
N SER A 59 -34.83 -3.43 9.44
CA SER A 59 -36.23 -3.78 9.45
C SER A 59 -37.13 -2.58 9.11
N ARG A 60 -38.15 -2.80 8.28
CA ARG A 60 -39.12 -1.77 7.90
C ARG A 60 -39.93 -1.25 9.08
N ALA A 61 -39.90 -1.95 10.21
CA ALA A 61 -40.53 -1.49 11.48
C ALA A 61 -39.72 -0.38 12.17
N LEU A 62 -38.40 -0.25 11.83
CA LEU A 62 -37.55 0.80 12.38
C LEU A 62 -37.56 1.99 11.40
N ARG A 63 -38.40 2.96 11.68
CA ARG A 63 -38.59 4.14 10.83
C ARG A 63 -37.75 5.32 11.33
N ALA A 64 -37.36 6.21 10.41
CA ALA A 64 -36.65 7.43 10.76
C ALA A 64 -37.60 8.48 11.40
N TYR A 65 -38.87 8.44 11.05
CA TYR A 65 -39.92 9.32 11.57
C TYR A 65 -41.13 8.52 11.98
N ASP A 66 -41.82 8.98 13.03
CA ASP A 66 -43.13 8.49 13.46
C ASP A 66 -44.25 9.00 12.55
N SER A 67 -45.50 8.69 12.92
CA SER A 67 -46.70 9.12 12.19
C SER A 67 -46.96 10.63 12.27
N ASN A 68 -46.35 11.33 13.20
CA ASN A 68 -46.49 12.78 13.40
C ASN A 68 -45.39 13.58 12.71
N GLY A 69 -44.39 12.89 12.09
CA GLY A 69 -43.26 13.52 11.47
C GLY A 69 -42.12 13.83 12.45
N GLU A 70 -42.17 13.33 13.69
CA GLU A 70 -41.10 13.43 14.66
C GLU A 70 -40.11 12.29 14.50
N ARG A 71 -38.81 12.49 14.89
CA ARG A 71 -37.80 11.43 14.84
C ARG A 71 -38.18 10.26 15.71
N GLU A 72 -38.23 9.04 15.16
CA GLU A 72 -38.50 7.81 15.87
C GLU A 72 -37.19 7.14 16.31
N TYR A 73 -37.06 6.82 17.57
CA TYR A 73 -35.87 6.23 18.17
C TYR A 73 -36.12 4.79 18.61
N TYR A 74 -35.10 3.96 18.40
CA TYR A 74 -35.01 2.64 18.99
C TYR A 74 -33.73 2.51 19.82
N THR A 75 -33.64 1.49 20.66
CA THR A 75 -32.46 1.30 21.51
C THR A 75 -31.36 0.55 20.77
N LEU A 76 -30.18 1.16 20.68
CA LEU A 76 -28.97 0.56 20.18
C LEU A 76 -27.80 0.96 21.09
N ASN A 77 -26.89 0.04 21.45
CA ASN A 77 -25.79 0.31 22.38
C ASN A 77 -26.29 0.96 23.70
N PHE A 78 -27.36 0.44 24.30
CA PHE A 78 -27.97 0.94 25.53
C PHE A 78 -28.56 2.36 25.45
N ALA A 79 -28.58 3.00 24.30
CA ALA A 79 -28.98 4.39 24.12
C ALA A 79 -29.93 4.56 22.91
N PRO A 80 -30.69 5.67 22.86
CA PRO A 80 -31.52 5.98 21.70
C PRO A 80 -30.71 6.09 20.42
N PHE A 81 -31.25 5.55 19.36
CA PHE A 81 -30.65 5.64 18.01
C PHE A 81 -31.69 6.06 16.98
N ASN A 82 -31.34 7.02 16.17
CA ASN A 82 -32.03 7.39 14.94
C ASN A 82 -30.95 7.69 13.87
N ILE A 83 -31.09 7.11 12.68
CA ILE A 83 -30.06 7.24 11.63
C ILE A 83 -29.82 8.68 11.22
N LEU A 84 -30.85 9.52 11.17
CA LEU A 84 -30.71 10.92 10.77
C LEU A 84 -30.02 11.74 11.88
N GLU A 85 -30.32 11.44 13.14
CA GLU A 85 -29.63 12.04 14.29
C GLU A 85 -28.15 11.69 14.30
N GLU A 86 -27.82 10.43 14.00
CA GLU A 86 -26.42 10.00 13.90
C GLU A 86 -25.68 10.68 12.76
N LEU A 87 -26.30 10.86 11.59
CA LEU A 87 -25.67 11.55 10.47
C LEU A 87 -25.34 13.01 10.79
N ASP A 88 -26.16 13.66 11.63
CA ASP A 88 -25.95 15.03 12.08
C ASP A 88 -24.90 15.13 13.19
N ASN A 89 -24.75 14.09 14.03
CA ASN A 89 -23.97 14.13 15.27
C ASN A 89 -22.71 13.23 15.24
N ASN A 90 -22.47 12.48 14.18
CA ASN A 90 -21.34 11.56 14.10
C ASN A 90 -20.82 11.47 12.67
N TYR A 91 -19.74 12.16 12.38
CA TYR A 91 -19.18 12.23 11.04
C TYR A 91 -17.65 12.35 11.05
N ILE A 92 -17.06 12.04 9.90
CA ILE A 92 -15.62 12.08 9.67
C ILE A 92 -15.32 13.14 8.61
N LYS A 93 -14.41 14.04 8.94
CA LYS A 93 -13.78 14.98 7.99
C LYS A 93 -12.40 14.49 7.64
N LEU A 94 -12.09 14.42 6.35
CA LEU A 94 -10.77 14.07 5.85
C LEU A 94 -10.24 15.23 5.00
N ASN A 95 -9.10 15.76 5.39
CA ASN A 95 -8.36 16.79 4.67
C ASN A 95 -7.02 16.24 4.24
N VAL A 96 -6.75 16.22 2.93
CA VAL A 96 -5.48 15.76 2.37
C VAL A 96 -4.87 16.88 1.52
N ILE A 97 -3.64 17.22 1.81
CA ILE A 97 -2.80 18.11 1.01
C ILE A 97 -1.65 17.26 0.47
N ASP A 98 -1.46 17.25 -0.84
CA ASP A 98 -0.37 16.55 -1.52
C ASP A 98 0.34 17.53 -2.46
N LEU A 99 1.59 17.82 -2.18
CA LEU A 99 2.44 18.72 -2.94
C LEU A 99 3.69 17.98 -3.41
N LYS A 100 3.96 18.03 -4.71
CA LYS A 100 5.17 17.49 -5.32
C LYS A 100 5.86 18.57 -6.13
N ALA A 101 7.17 18.73 -5.96
CA ALA A 101 8.03 19.52 -6.82
C ALA A 101 9.12 18.61 -7.39
N GLN A 102 9.41 18.76 -8.69
CA GLN A 102 10.42 17.99 -9.41
C GLN A 102 11.22 18.90 -10.30
N ALA A 103 12.53 18.78 -10.25
CA ALA A 103 13.47 19.44 -11.13
C ALA A 103 14.23 18.39 -11.94
N GLU A 104 14.40 18.66 -13.21
CA GLU A 104 15.19 17.83 -14.13
C GLU A 104 16.25 18.70 -14.81
N PHE A 105 17.43 18.12 -14.95
CA PHE A 105 18.53 18.73 -15.68
C PHE A 105 19.06 17.73 -16.70
N ASN A 106 19.09 18.13 -17.95
CA ASN A 106 19.55 17.32 -19.07
C ASN A 106 20.74 17.99 -19.73
N TRP A 107 21.85 17.28 -19.85
CA TRP A 107 23.06 17.79 -20.47
C TRP A 107 23.61 16.83 -21.50
N GLN A 108 23.63 17.24 -22.76
CA GLN A 108 24.31 16.53 -23.83
C GLN A 108 25.78 16.90 -23.84
N ILE A 109 26.61 16.10 -23.15
CA ILE A 109 28.04 16.35 -22.98
C ILE A 109 28.75 16.37 -24.35
N ILE A 110 28.54 15.28 -25.12
CA ILE A 110 28.98 15.14 -26.52
C ILE A 110 27.86 14.42 -27.29
N LYS A 111 27.98 14.37 -28.63
CA LYS A 111 27.04 13.62 -29.46
C LYS A 111 26.97 12.15 -29.01
N GLY A 112 25.79 11.71 -28.62
CA GLY A 112 25.54 10.36 -28.14
C GLY A 112 25.68 10.19 -26.61
N LEU A 113 26.41 11.07 -25.89
CA LEU A 113 26.57 10.99 -24.43
C LEU A 113 25.72 12.06 -23.72
N LYS A 114 24.77 11.62 -22.88
CA LYS A 114 23.89 12.51 -22.13
C LYS A 114 23.98 12.20 -20.63
N TYR A 115 23.95 13.24 -19.85
CA TYR A 115 23.73 13.17 -18.40
C TYR A 115 22.35 13.70 -18.07
N ASN A 116 21.63 12.98 -17.21
CA ASN A 116 20.32 13.38 -16.73
C ASN A 116 20.32 13.34 -15.19
N PHE A 117 19.84 14.43 -14.61
CA PHE A 117 19.57 14.53 -13.19
C PHE A 117 18.07 14.75 -12.99
N THR A 118 17.48 14.05 -12.03
CA THR A 118 16.10 14.28 -11.58
C THR A 118 16.11 14.35 -10.06
N GLY A 119 15.63 15.46 -9.51
CA GLY A 119 15.39 15.64 -8.09
C GLY A 119 13.91 15.90 -7.83
N ALA A 120 13.31 15.18 -6.91
CA ALA A 120 11.92 15.37 -6.53
C ALA A 120 11.76 15.40 -5.01
N ILE A 121 10.87 16.27 -4.54
CA ILE A 121 10.39 16.32 -3.16
C ILE A 121 8.87 16.23 -3.16
N ARG A 122 8.32 15.47 -2.23
CA ARG A 122 6.88 15.34 -2.04
C ARG A 122 6.55 15.51 -0.56
N TYR A 123 5.59 16.35 -0.28
CA TYR A 123 5.01 16.54 1.04
C TYR A 123 3.52 16.17 0.99
N VAL A 124 3.10 15.27 1.86
CA VAL A 124 1.70 14.89 2.03
C VAL A 124 1.32 15.06 3.48
N ARG A 125 0.21 15.74 3.73
CA ARG A 125 -0.45 15.80 5.02
C ARG A 125 -1.87 15.31 4.88
N SER A 126 -2.24 14.29 5.64
CA SER A 126 -3.60 13.79 5.75
C SER A 126 -4.07 13.94 7.18
N LYS A 127 -5.13 14.69 7.41
CA LYS A 127 -5.76 14.85 8.71
C LYS A 127 -7.19 14.32 8.64
N GLN A 128 -7.48 13.31 9.45
CA GLN A 128 -8.81 12.79 9.68
C GLN A 128 -9.29 13.28 11.04
N GLU A 129 -10.47 13.86 11.08
CA GLU A 129 -11.17 14.30 12.28
C GLU A 129 -12.49 13.53 12.38
N HIS A 130 -12.68 12.76 13.43
CA HIS A 130 -13.93 12.08 13.73
C HIS A 130 -14.63 12.83 14.84
N GLU A 131 -15.67 13.55 14.49
CA GLU A 131 -16.47 14.38 15.36
C GLU A 131 -17.71 13.60 15.80
N ILE A 132 -17.80 13.33 17.10
CA ILE A 132 -18.88 12.61 17.74
C ILE A 132 -19.48 13.56 18.78
N HIS A 133 -20.62 14.14 18.46
CA HIS A 133 -21.29 15.14 19.28
C HIS A 133 -22.01 14.52 20.47
N GLU A 134 -22.40 15.36 21.40
CA GLU A 134 -23.04 14.97 22.66
C GLU A 134 -24.34 14.17 22.48
N ASN A 135 -25.09 14.47 21.40
CA ASN A 135 -26.39 13.83 21.12
C ASN A 135 -26.29 12.53 20.32
N SER A 136 -25.07 12.11 19.93
CA SER A 136 -24.84 10.86 19.20
C SER A 136 -25.19 9.64 20.07
N ASN A 137 -25.56 8.53 19.44
CA ASN A 137 -25.80 7.27 20.14
C ASN A 137 -24.59 6.83 20.96
N MET A 138 -23.36 6.99 20.42
CA MET A 138 -22.14 6.62 21.13
C MET A 138 -21.93 7.45 22.39
N ALA A 139 -22.10 8.77 22.33
CA ALA A 139 -21.96 9.61 23.52
C ALA A 139 -23.04 9.31 24.55
N ASN A 140 -24.29 9.05 24.12
CA ASN A 140 -25.39 8.65 24.97
C ASN A 140 -25.17 7.25 25.57
N ALA A 141 -24.53 6.33 24.87
CA ALA A 141 -24.18 5.00 25.41
C ALA A 141 -23.24 5.11 26.63
N TYR A 142 -22.27 6.02 26.60
CA TYR A 142 -21.41 6.30 27.77
C TYR A 142 -22.14 6.91 28.97
N ARG A 143 -23.37 7.41 28.80
CA ARG A 143 -24.22 7.99 29.85
C ARG A 143 -25.34 7.06 30.26
N ALA A 144 -25.56 5.96 29.53
CA ALA A 144 -26.69 5.06 29.77
C ALA A 144 -26.50 4.27 31.05
N ALA A 145 -27.18 4.72 32.11
CA ALA A 145 -27.17 4.13 33.46
C ALA A 145 -28.57 4.11 34.10
N GLY A 146 -29.65 4.14 33.30
CA GLY A 146 -31.01 4.37 33.76
C GLY A 146 -31.62 3.29 34.66
N ASN A 147 -31.17 2.04 34.57
CA ASN A 147 -31.62 0.94 35.42
C ASN A 147 -30.45 -0.02 35.73
N SER A 148 -30.66 -0.94 36.68
CA SER A 148 -29.66 -1.90 37.13
C SER A 148 -29.13 -2.78 35.98
N THR A 149 -30.03 -3.28 35.13
CA THR A 149 -29.67 -4.14 34.01
C THR A 149 -28.76 -3.42 33.02
N ILE A 150 -29.03 -2.16 32.68
CA ILE A 150 -28.16 -1.35 31.82
C ILE A 150 -26.85 -1.10 32.52
N ARG A 151 -26.85 -0.71 33.82
CA ARG A 151 -25.59 -0.45 34.55
C ARG A 151 -24.68 -1.65 34.61
N GLU A 152 -25.22 -2.83 34.84
CA GLU A 152 -24.43 -4.06 34.94
C GLU A 152 -23.85 -4.52 33.60
N ASN A 153 -24.57 -4.27 32.51
CA ASN A 153 -24.20 -4.80 31.20
C ASN A 153 -23.55 -3.76 30.25
N ASN A 154 -23.60 -2.47 30.61
CA ASN A 154 -23.02 -1.42 29.76
C ASN A 154 -21.49 -1.34 29.93
N PRO A 155 -20.67 -1.75 28.94
CA PRO A 155 -19.21 -1.76 29.03
C PRO A 155 -18.59 -0.36 28.98
N TYR A 156 -19.38 0.68 28.65
CA TYR A 156 -18.90 2.06 28.59
C TYR A 156 -18.90 2.77 29.94
N LEU A 157 -19.53 2.17 30.95
CA LEU A 157 -19.46 2.67 32.32
C LEU A 157 -18.17 2.19 32.99
N TYR A 158 -17.61 3.01 33.87
CA TYR A 158 -16.46 2.62 34.67
C TYR A 158 -16.90 1.77 35.87
N LYS A 159 -16.30 0.59 36.01
CA LYS A 159 -16.39 -0.24 37.17
C LYS A 159 -15.01 -0.42 37.79
N ASP A 160 -14.87 -0.17 39.10
CA ASP A 160 -13.57 -0.32 39.76
C ASP A 160 -13.15 -1.81 39.75
N PRO A 161 -12.02 -2.18 39.13
CA PRO A 161 -11.56 -3.58 39.08
C PRO A 161 -11.19 -4.11 40.47
N SER A 162 -10.88 -3.23 41.43
CA SER A 162 -10.50 -3.60 42.79
C SER A 162 -11.68 -3.89 43.70
N ASP A 163 -12.87 -3.43 43.32
CA ASP A 163 -14.10 -3.68 44.09
C ASP A 163 -15.18 -4.28 43.17
N PRO A 164 -15.30 -5.63 43.14
CA PRO A 164 -16.34 -6.30 42.36
C PRO A 164 -17.78 -5.91 42.73
N SER A 165 -17.97 -5.35 43.91
CA SER A 165 -19.30 -4.90 44.43
C SER A 165 -19.58 -3.44 44.04
N ALA A 166 -18.64 -2.68 43.55
CA ALA A 166 -18.82 -1.30 43.13
C ALA A 166 -19.85 -1.16 42.02
N GLU A 167 -20.74 -0.20 42.17
CA GLU A 167 -21.70 0.13 41.10
C GLU A 167 -20.96 0.84 39.96
N PRO A 168 -21.25 0.46 38.67
CA PRO A 168 -20.71 1.15 37.52
C PRO A 168 -21.17 2.61 37.47
N ILE A 169 -20.24 3.52 37.15
CA ILE A 169 -20.48 4.96 37.15
C ILE A 169 -20.27 5.58 35.77
N VAL A 170 -20.99 6.67 35.49
CA VAL A 170 -20.86 7.45 34.27
C VAL A 170 -19.58 8.25 34.31
N VAL A 171 -18.72 8.05 33.33
CA VAL A 171 -17.43 8.77 33.21
C VAL A 171 -17.47 9.89 32.17
N LEU A 172 -18.41 9.87 31.24
CA LEU A 172 -18.63 10.92 30.24
C LEU A 172 -19.89 11.72 30.61
N SER A 173 -19.78 12.65 31.54
CA SER A 173 -20.97 13.42 32.04
C SER A 173 -21.48 14.43 31.00
N LYS A 174 -20.60 15.03 30.20
CA LYS A 174 -20.92 16.03 29.18
C LYS A 174 -20.03 15.87 27.96
N GLY A 175 -20.48 16.45 26.82
CA GLY A 175 -19.76 16.48 25.57
C GLY A 175 -19.73 15.13 24.85
N GLY A 176 -19.04 15.11 23.78
CA GLY A 176 -18.81 13.93 22.94
C GLY A 176 -17.33 13.59 22.81
N PHE A 177 -16.92 13.17 21.62
CA PHE A 177 -15.53 12.78 21.35
C PHE A 177 -15.00 13.57 20.16
N TYR A 178 -13.73 13.94 20.23
CA TYR A 178 -13.00 14.52 19.12
C TYR A 178 -11.74 13.68 18.87
N ASN A 179 -11.82 12.79 17.87
CA ASN A 179 -10.73 11.88 17.55
C ASN A 179 -9.99 12.40 16.33
N THR A 180 -8.68 12.46 16.38
CA THR A 180 -7.85 12.87 15.27
C THR A 180 -6.84 11.80 14.90
N ALA A 181 -6.61 11.64 13.58
CA ALA A 181 -5.50 10.88 13.05
C ALA A 181 -4.81 11.74 11.99
N GLU A 182 -3.54 12.05 12.21
CA GLU A 182 -2.74 12.85 11.30
C GLU A 182 -1.56 12.04 10.77
N ASN A 183 -1.43 11.99 9.44
CA ASN A 183 -0.35 11.33 8.76
C ASN A 183 0.45 12.36 7.96
N LEU A 184 1.74 12.41 8.18
CA LEU A 184 2.69 13.24 7.46
C LEU A 184 3.64 12.36 6.66
N LEU A 185 3.91 12.74 5.42
CA LEU A 185 4.94 12.13 4.58
C LEU A 185 5.81 13.24 4.01
N LEU A 186 7.12 13.14 4.26
CA LEU A 186 8.14 13.84 3.53
C LEU A 186 8.97 12.82 2.76
N ASN A 187 8.99 12.96 1.43
CA ASN A 187 9.73 12.07 0.55
C ASN A 187 10.61 12.89 -0.38
N TYR A 188 11.85 12.42 -0.61
CA TYR A 188 12.66 12.88 -1.72
C TYR A 188 13.27 11.71 -2.49
N ASP A 189 13.40 11.94 -3.81
CA ASP A 189 13.98 11.00 -4.78
C ASP A 189 15.00 11.77 -5.62
N ILE A 190 16.21 11.28 -5.63
CA ILE A 190 17.32 11.85 -6.42
C ILE A 190 17.83 10.75 -7.35
N ARG A 191 17.86 11.05 -8.64
CA ARG A 191 18.37 10.16 -9.68
C ARG A 191 19.42 10.84 -10.53
N ASN A 192 20.49 10.14 -10.78
CA ASN A 192 21.52 10.51 -11.72
C ASN A 192 21.65 9.40 -12.73
N SER A 193 21.77 9.75 -14.01
CA SER A 193 22.04 8.77 -15.05
C SER A 193 22.89 9.35 -16.16
N VAL A 194 23.74 8.49 -16.72
CA VAL A 194 24.53 8.76 -17.91
C VAL A 194 24.10 7.76 -18.96
N SER A 195 23.70 8.24 -20.11
CA SER A 195 23.34 7.42 -21.26
C SER A 195 24.28 7.68 -22.44
N PHE A 196 24.65 6.61 -23.12
CA PHE A 196 25.43 6.65 -24.32
C PHE A 196 24.72 5.90 -25.45
N SER A 197 24.54 6.52 -26.60
CA SER A 197 23.94 5.93 -27.79
C SER A 197 24.79 6.26 -29.03
N LYS A 198 25.13 5.23 -29.79
CA LYS A 198 25.93 5.38 -31.00
C LYS A 198 25.55 4.34 -32.05
N ILE A 199 25.41 4.80 -33.27
CA ILE A 199 25.31 3.95 -34.47
C ILE A 199 26.58 4.13 -35.30
N TRP A 200 27.18 3.03 -35.73
CA TRP A 200 28.33 3.05 -36.64
C TRP A 200 28.18 2.03 -37.76
N ASN A 201 28.75 2.36 -38.90
CA ASN A 201 28.67 1.57 -40.12
C ASN A 201 27.22 1.17 -40.50
N GLU A 202 26.22 1.97 -40.07
CA GLU A 202 24.78 1.75 -40.31
C GLU A 202 24.22 0.38 -39.82
N LYS A 203 25.07 -0.46 -39.24
CA LYS A 203 24.76 -1.84 -38.83
C LYS A 203 24.85 -2.07 -37.32
N HIS A 204 25.67 -1.30 -36.64
CA HIS A 204 25.89 -1.50 -35.22
C HIS A 204 25.21 -0.39 -34.46
N GLU A 205 24.23 -0.75 -33.66
CA GLU A 205 23.58 0.16 -32.74
C GLU A 205 23.91 -0.28 -31.31
N PHE A 206 24.49 0.64 -30.55
CA PHE A 206 24.85 0.42 -29.15
C PHE A 206 24.24 1.48 -28.28
N ASN A 207 23.53 1.05 -27.21
CA ASN A 207 22.95 1.90 -26.18
C ASN A 207 23.42 1.40 -24.81
N ALA A 208 23.87 2.32 -23.97
CA ALA A 208 24.25 2.02 -22.60
C ALA A 208 23.68 3.08 -21.67
N LEU A 209 23.26 2.66 -20.49
CA LEU A 209 22.76 3.51 -19.42
C LEU A 209 23.39 3.06 -18.11
N LEU A 210 23.96 4.02 -17.38
CA LEU A 210 24.40 3.85 -16.00
C LEU A 210 23.61 4.81 -15.12
N GLY A 211 23.13 4.37 -13.97
CA GLY A 211 22.36 5.22 -13.11
C GLY A 211 22.49 4.89 -11.63
N GLN A 212 22.10 5.88 -10.85
CA GLN A 212 22.03 5.85 -9.40
C GLN A 212 20.70 6.46 -8.98
N GLN A 213 20.08 5.90 -7.93
CA GLN A 213 18.88 6.42 -7.31
C GLN A 213 19.02 6.40 -5.79
N ILE A 214 18.61 7.48 -5.14
CA ILE A 214 18.49 7.56 -3.69
C ILE A 214 17.08 8.02 -3.39
N LYS A 215 16.38 7.28 -2.50
CA LYS A 215 15.07 7.65 -1.98
C LYS A 215 15.10 7.71 -0.47
N TYR A 216 14.40 8.67 0.06
CA TYR A 216 14.14 8.80 1.48
C TYR A 216 12.66 9.10 1.71
N SER A 217 12.06 8.44 2.68
CA SER A 217 10.70 8.73 3.12
C SER A 217 10.66 8.78 4.63
N ASP A 218 10.18 9.90 5.15
CA ASP A 218 9.84 10.09 6.56
C ASP A 218 8.33 10.08 6.68
N ARG A 219 7.79 9.13 7.45
CA ARG A 219 6.37 9.02 7.74
C ARG A 219 6.15 9.16 9.23
N GLN A 220 5.23 10.05 9.58
CA GLN A 220 4.81 10.27 10.94
C GLN A 220 3.29 10.07 11.01
N THR A 221 2.86 9.27 11.97
CA THR A 221 1.45 9.09 12.28
C THR A 221 1.23 9.51 13.73
N ASN A 222 0.30 10.44 13.94
CA ASN A 222 -0.14 10.84 15.27
C ASN A 222 -1.64 10.58 15.36
N SER A 223 -2.10 9.98 16.44
CA SER A 223 -3.53 9.88 16.71
C SER A 223 -3.83 10.20 18.15
N ASN A 224 -4.99 10.79 18.38
CA ASN A 224 -5.48 11.03 19.72
C ASN A 224 -7.00 10.84 19.79
N THR A 225 -7.49 10.56 20.99
CA THR A 225 -8.91 10.52 21.33
C THR A 225 -9.19 11.57 22.38
N GLY A 226 -10.01 12.57 22.01
CA GLY A 226 -10.47 13.60 22.94
C GLY A 226 -11.82 13.22 23.53
N TYR A 227 -11.89 13.14 24.85
CA TYR A 227 -13.11 12.80 25.61
C TYR A 227 -13.75 14.07 26.17
N GLY A 228 -15.07 14.09 26.24
CA GLY A 228 -15.82 15.19 26.85
C GLY A 228 -15.75 16.50 26.07
N PHE A 229 -15.56 16.43 24.76
CA PHE A 229 -15.44 17.60 23.90
C PHE A 229 -16.83 18.22 23.66
N GLN A 230 -17.02 19.49 24.09
CA GLN A 230 -18.28 20.21 24.02
C GLN A 230 -18.25 21.14 22.80
N TYR A 231 -18.82 20.68 21.68
CA TYR A 231 -18.83 21.43 20.41
C TYR A 231 -19.58 22.76 20.55
N ASP A 232 -20.69 22.77 21.27
CA ASP A 232 -21.52 23.96 21.46
C ASP A 232 -20.89 24.99 22.40
N MET A 233 -19.87 24.60 23.15
CA MET A 233 -19.12 25.45 24.09
C MET A 233 -17.74 25.83 23.57
N GLY A 234 -17.58 25.88 22.24
CA GLY A 234 -16.32 26.29 21.60
C GLY A 234 -15.18 25.30 21.78
N GLY A 235 -15.48 24.00 22.00
CA GLY A 235 -14.47 22.97 22.16
C GLY A 235 -13.89 22.82 23.55
N THR A 236 -14.58 23.37 24.56
CA THR A 236 -14.19 23.16 25.97
C THR A 236 -14.28 21.69 26.35
N VAL A 237 -13.27 21.18 27.02
CA VAL A 237 -13.20 19.78 27.42
C VAL A 237 -13.70 19.59 28.84
N SER A 238 -14.66 18.67 29.02
CA SER A 238 -15.10 18.19 30.32
C SER A 238 -14.59 16.77 30.54
N MET A 239 -13.40 16.64 31.13
CA MET A 239 -12.77 15.34 31.32
C MET A 239 -12.92 14.84 32.77
N ASN A 240 -13.31 13.57 32.91
CA ASN A 240 -13.27 12.83 34.16
C ASN A 240 -11.97 11.98 34.15
N TYR A 241 -11.18 12.05 35.23
CA TYR A 241 -9.92 11.29 35.34
C TYR A 241 -10.13 9.77 35.26
N LEU A 242 -11.33 9.29 35.61
CA LEU A 242 -11.66 7.86 35.53
C LEU A 242 -11.71 7.34 34.09
N ILE A 243 -11.96 8.17 33.09
CA ILE A 243 -11.82 7.78 31.68
C ILE A 243 -10.35 7.39 31.39
N MET A 244 -9.42 8.22 31.86
CA MET A 244 -7.99 7.94 31.66
C MET A 244 -7.57 6.69 32.43
N LYS A 245 -8.07 6.53 33.67
CA LYS A 245 -7.83 5.31 34.45
C LYS A 245 -8.34 4.08 33.72
N GLN A 246 -9.57 4.10 33.20
CA GLN A 246 -10.16 3.01 32.41
C GLN A 246 -9.35 2.68 31.15
N MET A 247 -8.86 3.69 30.44
CA MET A 247 -8.02 3.48 29.25
C MET A 247 -6.73 2.76 29.60
N ILE A 248 -6.05 3.19 30.68
CA ILE A 248 -4.81 2.57 31.17
C ILE A 248 -5.07 1.13 31.59
N GLU A 249 -6.12 0.87 32.35
CA GLU A 249 -6.49 -0.46 32.85
C GLU A 249 -6.86 -1.43 31.72
N GLN A 250 -7.41 -0.91 30.62
CA GLN A 250 -7.78 -1.68 29.44
C GLN A 250 -6.67 -1.71 28.36
N ASN A 251 -5.51 -1.13 28.63
CA ASN A 251 -4.40 -1.00 27.67
C ASN A 251 -4.80 -0.30 26.36
N PHE A 252 -5.64 0.72 26.43
CA PHE A 252 -5.98 1.57 25.30
C PHE A 252 -5.15 2.85 25.29
N ASP A 253 -4.56 3.13 24.13
CA ASP A 253 -3.84 4.37 23.90
C ASP A 253 -4.83 5.52 23.60
N TYR A 254 -4.83 6.56 24.46
CA TYR A 254 -5.53 7.81 24.15
C TYR A 254 -4.73 8.71 23.22
N TYR A 255 -3.43 8.47 23.12
CA TYR A 255 -2.51 9.13 22.21
C TYR A 255 -1.50 8.12 21.67
N SER A 256 -1.26 8.12 20.38
CA SER A 256 -0.21 7.31 19.79
C SER A 256 0.60 8.11 18.76
N ARG A 257 1.88 7.78 18.66
CA ARG A 257 2.78 8.34 17.68
C ARG A 257 3.66 7.23 17.10
N ALA A 258 3.66 7.12 15.76
CA ALA A 258 4.56 6.23 15.05
C ALA A 258 5.45 7.01 14.09
N LEU A 259 6.71 6.65 14.01
CA LEU A 259 7.71 7.23 13.11
C LEU A 259 8.32 6.10 12.28
N THR A 260 8.34 6.26 10.97
CA THR A 260 8.91 5.28 10.05
C THR A 260 9.81 5.99 9.04
N TYR A 261 11.03 5.49 8.90
CA TYR A 261 12.04 6.04 8.00
C TYR A 261 12.46 4.98 6.99
N ASP A 262 12.15 5.21 5.71
CA ASP A 262 12.61 4.34 4.63
C ASP A 262 13.77 5.02 3.90
N ARG A 263 14.88 4.31 3.78
CA ARG A 263 16.07 4.72 3.04
C ARG A 263 16.36 3.67 1.99
N PHE A 264 16.45 4.10 0.77
CA PHE A 264 16.67 3.22 -0.37
C PHE A 264 17.76 3.82 -1.26
N ALA A 265 18.69 2.98 -1.71
CA ALA A 265 19.69 3.34 -2.69
C ALA A 265 19.78 2.24 -3.74
N ALA A 266 19.97 2.64 -5.00
CA ALA A 266 20.11 1.72 -6.11
C ALA A 266 21.17 2.20 -7.08
N PHE A 267 21.92 1.23 -7.64
CA PHE A 267 22.81 1.42 -8.78
C PHE A 267 22.36 0.49 -9.89
N TYR A 268 22.27 0.98 -11.11
CA TYR A 268 21.80 0.17 -12.23
C TYR A 268 22.56 0.46 -13.51
N ALA A 269 22.68 -0.57 -14.34
CA ALA A 269 23.23 -0.49 -15.66
C ALA A 269 22.35 -1.25 -16.65
N ASN A 270 22.22 -0.71 -17.84
CA ASN A 270 21.58 -1.34 -18.97
C ASN A 270 22.51 -1.22 -20.18
N VAL A 271 22.62 -2.27 -20.97
CA VAL A 271 23.38 -2.29 -22.22
C VAL A 271 22.54 -3.02 -23.27
N ASP A 272 22.33 -2.35 -24.39
CA ASP A 272 21.64 -2.88 -25.55
C ASP A 272 22.54 -2.80 -26.76
N TYR A 273 22.65 -3.89 -27.50
CA TYR A 273 23.40 -3.95 -28.75
C TYR A 273 22.56 -4.62 -29.82
N THR A 274 22.46 -3.96 -30.99
CA THR A 274 21.75 -4.49 -32.15
C THR A 274 22.69 -4.49 -33.35
N TYR A 275 22.83 -5.65 -34.02
CA TYR A 275 23.56 -5.82 -35.23
C TYR A 275 22.63 -5.96 -36.44
N ASP A 276 22.84 -5.09 -37.41
CA ASP A 276 22.18 -5.08 -38.73
C ASP A 276 20.66 -5.18 -38.66
N ARG A 277 20.06 -4.65 -37.55
CA ARG A 277 18.63 -4.76 -37.25
C ARG A 277 18.09 -6.20 -37.19
N ARG A 278 19.01 -7.18 -37.15
CA ARG A 278 18.68 -8.62 -37.13
C ARG A 278 18.82 -9.22 -35.74
N TYR A 279 19.93 -8.98 -35.09
CA TYR A 279 20.26 -9.58 -33.80
C TYR A 279 20.36 -8.49 -32.73
N SER A 280 19.57 -8.62 -31.70
CA SER A 280 19.62 -7.71 -30.54
C SER A 280 19.90 -8.51 -29.28
N ILE A 281 20.79 -8.01 -28.45
CA ILE A 281 21.03 -8.49 -27.09
C ILE A 281 20.90 -7.34 -26.14
N SER A 282 20.20 -7.58 -25.01
CA SER A 282 19.99 -6.60 -23.94
C SER A 282 20.38 -7.21 -22.61
N GLY A 283 21.10 -6.46 -21.80
CA GLY A 283 21.48 -6.83 -20.44
C GLY A 283 21.19 -5.70 -19.47
N THR A 284 20.54 -6.03 -18.37
CA THR A 284 20.28 -5.10 -17.27
C THR A 284 20.79 -5.70 -15.97
N VAL A 285 21.46 -4.91 -15.16
CA VAL A 285 21.81 -5.24 -13.79
C VAL A 285 21.39 -4.10 -12.87
N ARG A 286 20.88 -4.45 -11.70
CA ARG A 286 20.49 -3.48 -10.69
C ARG A 286 20.89 -4.00 -9.31
N TYR A 287 21.48 -3.13 -8.50
CA TYR A 287 21.92 -3.41 -7.14
C TYR A 287 21.16 -2.50 -6.18
N ASP A 288 20.20 -3.07 -5.47
CA ASP A 288 19.25 -2.37 -4.61
C ASP A 288 19.57 -2.59 -3.13
N GLY A 289 19.51 -1.51 -2.36
CA GLY A 289 19.70 -1.54 -0.92
C GLY A 289 18.62 -0.77 -0.16
N SER A 290 18.21 -1.30 1.01
CA SER A 290 17.21 -0.71 1.87
C SER A 290 17.58 -0.88 3.34
N ASN A 291 17.19 0.10 4.18
CA ASN A 291 17.34 0.02 5.63
C ASN A 291 16.29 -0.87 6.30
N THR A 292 15.21 -1.24 5.60
CA THR A 292 14.14 -2.09 6.16
C THR A 292 14.55 -3.55 6.24
N MET A 293 15.60 -3.94 5.51
CA MET A 293 16.16 -5.30 5.58
C MET A 293 17.23 -5.42 6.66
N ALA A 294 17.35 -6.64 7.19
CA ALA A 294 18.16 -7.06 8.32
C ALA A 294 19.53 -6.36 8.52
N ASN A 295 20.10 -6.49 9.68
CA ASN A 295 21.45 -6.00 10.03
C ASN A 295 22.57 -6.67 9.21
N SER A 296 22.29 -7.76 8.52
CA SER A 296 23.22 -8.43 7.61
C SER A 296 23.40 -7.62 6.33
N SER A 297 24.63 -7.35 5.92
CA SER A 297 24.95 -6.64 4.68
C SER A 297 24.46 -7.39 3.44
N SER A 298 24.47 -8.73 3.48
CA SER A 298 24.01 -9.59 2.39
C SER A 298 22.48 -9.56 2.20
N ALA A 299 21.72 -9.34 3.28
CA ALA A 299 20.26 -9.18 3.18
C ALA A 299 19.86 -7.73 2.83
N ARG A 300 20.72 -6.74 3.15
CA ARG A 300 20.46 -5.34 2.89
C ARG A 300 20.60 -4.97 1.42
N TRP A 301 21.49 -5.62 0.71
CA TRP A 301 21.80 -5.36 -0.68
C TRP A 301 21.58 -6.59 -1.53
N LEU A 302 20.84 -6.46 -2.62
CA LEU A 302 20.53 -7.56 -3.54
C LEU A 302 20.76 -7.14 -4.99
N PRO A 303 21.57 -7.90 -5.77
CA PRO A 303 21.64 -7.76 -7.21
C PRO A 303 20.45 -8.43 -7.89
N THR A 304 19.82 -7.71 -8.82
CA THR A 304 18.86 -8.25 -9.78
C THR A 304 19.41 -8.06 -11.18
N TRP A 305 19.06 -8.93 -12.12
CA TRP A 305 19.58 -8.86 -13.46
C TRP A 305 18.63 -9.49 -14.48
N ASN A 306 18.75 -9.07 -15.72
CA ASN A 306 18.06 -9.66 -16.85
C ASN A 306 18.98 -9.67 -18.08
N ILE A 307 18.94 -10.76 -18.84
CA ILE A 307 19.56 -10.87 -20.15
C ILE A 307 18.50 -11.35 -21.12
N SER A 308 18.39 -10.67 -22.26
CA SER A 308 17.44 -11.04 -23.31
C SER A 308 18.07 -10.90 -24.69
N GLY A 309 17.59 -11.72 -25.62
CA GLY A 309 17.98 -11.71 -27.02
C GLY A 309 16.76 -11.69 -27.92
N LYS A 310 16.91 -11.04 -29.06
CA LYS A 310 15.91 -11.01 -30.14
C LYS A 310 16.58 -11.26 -31.47
N TRP A 311 16.01 -12.18 -32.24
CA TRP A 311 16.40 -12.43 -33.62
C TRP A 311 15.25 -12.05 -34.56
N ASN A 312 15.46 -11.01 -35.35
CA ASN A 312 14.49 -10.57 -36.36
C ASN A 312 14.76 -11.39 -37.67
N ILE A 313 14.19 -12.59 -37.72
CA ILE A 313 14.37 -13.54 -38.84
C ILE A 313 13.82 -12.94 -40.14
N GLY A 314 12.75 -12.17 -40.08
CA GLY A 314 12.16 -11.49 -41.22
C GLY A 314 13.15 -10.57 -41.98
N ASN A 315 14.22 -10.11 -41.32
CA ASN A 315 15.26 -9.27 -41.94
C ASN A 315 16.39 -10.09 -42.59
N GLU A 316 16.34 -11.43 -42.53
CA GLU A 316 17.33 -12.27 -43.13
C GLU A 316 17.15 -12.39 -44.65
N THR A 317 18.24 -12.60 -45.36
CA THR A 317 18.23 -12.68 -46.84
C THR A 317 17.41 -13.83 -47.37
N PHE A 318 17.39 -14.96 -46.66
CA PHE A 318 16.63 -16.15 -47.06
C PHE A 318 15.11 -15.98 -46.84
N MET A 319 14.68 -14.95 -46.08
CA MET A 319 13.25 -14.68 -45.84
C MET A 319 12.60 -13.85 -46.95
N LYS A 320 13.38 -13.24 -47.83
CA LYS A 320 12.88 -12.36 -48.92
C LYS A 320 11.95 -13.09 -49.90
N ASP A 321 12.10 -14.40 -50.05
CA ASP A 321 11.33 -15.22 -50.97
C ASP A 321 9.96 -15.60 -50.41
N PHE A 322 9.74 -15.38 -49.09
CA PHE A 322 8.47 -15.68 -48.44
C PHE A 322 7.53 -14.46 -48.42
N VAL A 323 6.93 -14.16 -49.56
CA VAL A 323 6.07 -12.96 -49.79
C VAL A 323 4.87 -12.87 -48.88
N TRP A 324 4.46 -13.98 -48.29
CA TRP A 324 3.28 -14.06 -47.37
C TRP A 324 3.62 -13.80 -45.91
N LEU A 325 4.92 -13.80 -45.56
CA LEU A 325 5.44 -13.56 -44.19
C LEU A 325 6.20 -12.23 -44.18
N ASP A 326 5.59 -11.21 -43.60
CA ASP A 326 6.13 -9.85 -43.60
C ASP A 326 7.16 -9.63 -42.50
N ALA A 327 6.97 -10.26 -41.36
CA ALA A 327 7.89 -10.21 -40.24
C ALA A 327 7.87 -11.50 -39.43
N LEU A 328 9.04 -11.89 -38.93
CA LEU A 328 9.18 -12.98 -37.95
C LEU A 328 10.30 -12.60 -37.00
N ALA A 329 10.03 -12.63 -35.70
CA ALA A 329 11.02 -12.39 -34.66
C ALA A 329 10.91 -13.44 -33.55
N LEU A 330 12.05 -13.97 -33.13
CA LEU A 330 12.16 -14.82 -31.93
C LEU A 330 12.72 -13.99 -30.78
N ARG A 331 12.20 -14.24 -29.59
CA ARG A 331 12.60 -13.58 -28.34
C ARG A 331 12.91 -14.62 -27.29
N ALA A 332 13.97 -14.42 -26.54
CA ALA A 332 14.27 -15.20 -25.34
C ALA A 332 14.88 -14.30 -24.28
N GLY A 333 14.53 -14.54 -23.03
CA GLY A 333 15.06 -13.79 -21.91
C GLY A 333 15.06 -14.60 -20.63
N VAL A 334 16.04 -14.31 -19.80
CA VAL A 334 16.16 -14.88 -18.44
C VAL A 334 16.62 -13.81 -17.48
N GLY A 335 16.06 -13.81 -16.29
CA GLY A 335 16.43 -12.84 -15.28
C GLY A 335 16.07 -13.25 -13.86
N LEU A 336 16.71 -12.58 -12.93
CA LEU A 336 16.41 -12.60 -11.51
C LEU A 336 15.76 -11.28 -11.12
N THR A 337 14.54 -11.35 -10.61
CA THR A 337 13.86 -10.22 -9.96
C THR A 337 13.73 -10.46 -8.47
N ALA A 338 13.56 -9.40 -7.71
CA ALA A 338 13.36 -9.49 -6.28
C ALA A 338 12.34 -8.47 -5.79
N SER A 339 11.64 -8.84 -4.73
CA SER A 339 10.67 -7.99 -4.04
C SER A 339 11.08 -7.82 -2.59
N MET A 340 10.93 -6.60 -2.08
CA MET A 340 11.15 -6.28 -0.68
C MET A 340 9.79 -6.31 0.04
N PRO A 341 9.64 -7.12 1.07
CA PRO A 341 8.39 -7.16 1.83
C PRO A 341 8.19 -5.85 2.60
N PRO A 342 6.94 -5.38 2.73
CA PRO A 342 6.63 -4.13 3.44
C PRO A 342 6.78 -4.24 4.96
N LEU A 343 6.97 -5.44 5.50
CA LEU A 343 6.96 -5.75 6.94
C LEU A 343 8.19 -6.58 7.30
N SER A 344 9.34 -5.96 7.42
CA SER A 344 10.53 -6.69 7.86
C SER A 344 11.13 -6.07 9.11
N ASN A 345 10.86 -6.66 10.26
CA ASN A 345 11.63 -6.41 11.47
C ASN A 345 12.71 -7.48 11.60
N ALA A 346 13.91 -7.09 11.26
CA ALA A 346 15.07 -7.93 11.47
C ALA A 346 15.54 -7.94 12.93
N THR A 347 15.16 -6.92 13.70
CA THR A 347 15.55 -6.75 15.10
C THR A 347 14.33 -6.87 16.01
N PRO A 348 14.51 -7.41 17.23
CA PRO A 348 13.44 -7.40 18.21
C PRO A 348 12.98 -5.96 18.53
N ILE A 349 11.67 -5.79 18.65
CA ILE A 349 11.07 -4.54 19.11
C ILE A 349 10.54 -4.78 20.53
N PHE A 350 10.96 -3.92 21.44
CA PHE A 350 10.49 -3.91 22.82
C PHE A 350 9.58 -2.70 22.99
N ILE A 351 8.47 -2.89 23.71
CA ILE A 351 7.56 -1.81 24.08
C ILE A 351 7.44 -1.76 25.61
N ASN A 352 7.16 -0.56 26.11
CA ASN A 352 6.73 -0.44 27.50
C ASN A 352 5.30 -0.94 27.59
N SER A 353 5.05 -1.86 28.49
CA SER A 353 3.73 -2.42 28.79
C SER A 353 3.39 -2.16 30.22
N ASN A 354 2.14 -1.77 30.50
CA ASN A 354 1.60 -1.68 31.82
C ASN A 354 0.71 -2.90 32.06
N THR A 355 1.11 -3.76 32.99
CA THR A 355 0.31 -4.93 33.36
C THR A 355 -0.44 -4.63 34.64
N THR A 356 -1.77 -4.70 34.59
CA THR A 356 -2.62 -4.61 35.75
C THR A 356 -2.74 -6.00 36.39
N ARG A 357 -2.24 -6.17 37.60
CA ARG A 357 -2.44 -7.41 38.37
C ARG A 357 -3.82 -7.39 39.05
N PRO A 358 -4.39 -8.55 39.39
CA PRO A 358 -5.65 -8.62 40.14
C PRO A 358 -5.63 -7.89 41.49
N SER A 359 -4.44 -7.57 42.00
CA SER A 359 -4.21 -6.87 43.29
C SER A 359 -4.13 -5.35 43.17
N THR A 360 -4.53 -4.75 42.05
CA THR A 360 -4.60 -3.29 41.84
C THR A 360 -3.29 -2.56 41.51
N ASP A 361 -2.15 -3.21 41.52
CA ASP A 361 -0.89 -2.55 41.22
C ASP A 361 -0.62 -2.56 39.71
N ILE A 362 -0.43 -1.37 39.15
CA ILE A 362 0.04 -1.22 37.77
C ILE A 362 1.55 -1.39 37.78
N GLU A 363 2.01 -2.49 37.19
CA GLU A 363 3.45 -2.70 37.01
C GLU A 363 3.84 -2.28 35.59
N SER A 364 4.79 -1.36 35.49
CA SER A 364 5.42 -1.03 34.22
C SER A 364 6.49 -2.08 33.93
N GLY A 365 6.41 -2.69 32.79
CA GLY A 365 7.33 -3.70 32.30
C GLY A 365 7.79 -3.41 30.88
N ILE A 366 8.76 -4.19 30.42
CA ILE A 366 9.16 -4.22 29.01
C ILE A 366 8.63 -5.51 28.41
N GLU A 367 7.83 -5.38 27.38
CA GLU A 367 7.27 -6.51 26.63
C GLU A 367 7.94 -6.60 25.24
N ILE A 368 8.14 -7.82 24.76
CA ILE A 368 8.60 -8.06 23.41
C ILE A 368 7.40 -7.90 22.49
N TYR A 369 7.37 -6.84 21.69
CA TYR A 369 6.34 -6.61 20.67
C TYR A 369 6.52 -7.56 19.47
N THR A 370 7.78 -7.76 19.04
CA THR A 370 8.16 -8.74 18.04
C THR A 370 9.60 -9.17 18.25
N LEU A 371 9.86 -10.46 18.14
CA LEU A 371 11.21 -11.02 18.27
C LEU A 371 12.13 -10.61 17.13
N GLY A 372 11.57 -10.22 16.00
CA GLY A 372 12.33 -10.00 14.78
C GLY A 372 12.85 -11.31 14.17
N ASN A 373 13.31 -11.25 12.94
CA ASN A 373 13.95 -12.36 12.28
C ASN A 373 15.19 -11.87 11.50
N SER A 374 16.37 -12.13 12.04
CA SER A 374 17.65 -11.77 11.40
C SER A 374 17.91 -12.51 10.08
N ASP A 375 17.20 -13.62 9.86
CA ASP A 375 17.39 -14.50 8.69
C ASP A 375 16.51 -14.08 7.52
N LEU A 376 15.67 -13.03 7.70
CA LEU A 376 14.84 -12.51 6.63
C LEU A 376 15.68 -12.03 5.45
N THR A 377 15.29 -12.46 4.25
CA THR A 377 15.87 -12.03 2.98
C THR A 377 14.77 -11.59 2.00
N TRP A 378 15.19 -11.04 0.87
CA TRP A 378 14.29 -10.66 -0.21
C TRP A 378 13.62 -11.89 -0.81
N GLU A 379 12.36 -11.72 -1.20
CA GLU A 379 11.70 -12.67 -2.08
C GLU A 379 12.33 -12.58 -3.46
N LYS A 380 12.70 -13.70 -4.05
CA LYS A 380 13.42 -13.77 -5.31
C LYS A 380 12.63 -14.57 -6.33
N SER A 381 12.77 -14.22 -7.60
CA SER A 381 12.09 -14.93 -8.68
C SER A 381 12.97 -15.00 -9.91
N TYR A 382 13.35 -16.22 -10.31
CA TYR A 382 13.90 -16.48 -11.64
C TYR A 382 12.77 -16.59 -12.63
N GLN A 383 12.89 -15.84 -13.71
CA GLN A 383 11.92 -15.87 -14.80
C GLN A 383 12.64 -16.11 -16.12
N SER A 384 12.15 -17.09 -16.89
CA SER A 384 12.56 -17.35 -18.27
C SER A 384 11.37 -17.15 -19.19
N ASN A 385 11.55 -16.41 -20.26
CA ASN A 385 10.53 -16.10 -21.25
C ASN A 385 11.04 -16.50 -22.63
N PHE A 386 10.16 -17.12 -23.42
CA PHE A 386 10.40 -17.45 -24.83
C PHE A 386 9.19 -16.99 -25.63
N GLY A 387 9.41 -16.28 -26.70
CA GLY A 387 8.30 -15.80 -27.50
C GLY A 387 8.66 -15.64 -28.97
N PHE A 388 7.64 -15.59 -29.79
CA PHE A 388 7.82 -15.20 -31.18
C PHE A 388 6.65 -14.32 -31.66
N ASP A 389 6.96 -13.42 -32.56
CA ASP A 389 6.02 -12.55 -33.24
C ASP A 389 6.10 -12.82 -34.75
N ALA A 390 4.96 -12.96 -35.38
CA ALA A 390 4.85 -13.15 -36.82
C ALA A 390 3.75 -12.27 -37.42
N THR A 391 4.08 -11.60 -38.51
CA THR A 391 3.13 -10.78 -39.28
C THR A 391 3.03 -11.35 -40.69
N PHE A 392 1.79 -11.52 -41.14
CA PHE A 392 1.47 -12.16 -42.43
C PHE A 392 0.59 -11.28 -43.29
N LEU A 393 0.60 -11.58 -44.60
CA LEU A 393 -0.38 -11.07 -45.60
C LEU A 393 -0.37 -9.54 -45.67
N LYS A 394 0.80 -8.91 -45.73
CA LYS A 394 0.98 -7.46 -45.80
C LYS A 394 0.36 -6.74 -44.58
N GLY A 395 0.64 -7.25 -43.38
CA GLY A 395 0.17 -6.68 -42.11
C GLY A 395 -1.32 -6.90 -41.84
N ARG A 396 -1.91 -7.93 -42.48
CA ARG A 396 -3.32 -8.27 -42.25
C ARG A 396 -3.55 -9.24 -41.10
N LEU A 397 -2.55 -10.02 -40.75
CA LEU A 397 -2.60 -10.99 -39.66
C LEU A 397 -1.35 -10.89 -38.83
N ASP A 398 -1.50 -10.59 -37.55
CA ASP A 398 -0.43 -10.56 -36.55
C ASP A 398 -0.67 -11.69 -35.54
N PHE A 399 0.38 -12.46 -35.27
CA PHE A 399 0.36 -13.53 -34.28
C PHE A 399 1.54 -13.32 -33.31
N SER A 400 1.24 -13.37 -32.02
CA SER A 400 2.24 -13.34 -30.93
C SER A 400 2.00 -14.50 -30.00
N PHE A 401 3.08 -15.16 -29.63
CA PHE A 401 3.10 -16.26 -28.66
C PHE A 401 4.21 -16.02 -27.65
N ASP A 402 3.89 -16.10 -26.37
CA ASP A 402 4.84 -16.01 -25.26
C ASP A 402 4.65 -17.20 -24.33
N TYR A 403 5.73 -17.86 -23.97
CA TYR A 403 5.79 -18.89 -22.96
C TYR A 403 6.70 -18.44 -21.82
N PHE A 404 6.26 -18.59 -20.58
CA PHE A 404 7.04 -18.22 -19.41
C PHE A 404 7.14 -19.34 -18.39
N ILE A 405 8.28 -19.37 -17.69
CA ILE A 405 8.50 -20.16 -16.48
C ILE A 405 9.01 -19.19 -15.41
N ARG A 406 8.40 -19.21 -14.25
CA ARG A 406 8.79 -18.41 -13.09
C ARG A 406 8.93 -19.30 -11.87
N ASN A 407 10.11 -19.30 -11.26
CA ASN A 407 10.38 -19.97 -10.00
C ASN A 407 10.68 -18.90 -8.94
N SER A 408 9.73 -18.74 -8.02
CA SER A 408 9.84 -17.83 -6.89
C SER A 408 10.24 -18.61 -5.65
N PHE A 409 11.19 -18.09 -4.91
CA PHE A 409 11.75 -18.71 -3.71
C PHE A 409 12.02 -17.66 -2.64
N ASP A 410 12.23 -18.12 -1.43
CA ASP A 410 12.34 -17.25 -0.26
C ASP A 410 11.07 -16.40 -0.04
N LEU A 411 9.88 -16.88 -0.46
CA LEU A 411 8.62 -16.16 -0.26
C LEU A 411 8.31 -16.03 1.22
N LEU A 412 7.86 -14.85 1.61
CA LEU A 412 7.54 -14.54 2.99
C LEU A 412 6.15 -15.03 3.37
N SER A 413 6.10 -15.73 4.48
CA SER A 413 4.84 -16.09 5.12
C SER A 413 4.96 -16.06 6.63
N VAL A 414 3.82 -16.02 7.30
CA VAL A 414 3.76 -16.14 8.76
C VAL A 414 3.81 -17.63 9.10
N ILE A 415 4.82 -18.05 9.85
CA ILE A 415 4.97 -19.41 10.34
C ILE A 415 4.64 -19.49 11.83
N LYS A 416 4.08 -20.64 12.24
CA LYS A 416 3.87 -20.95 13.65
C LYS A 416 5.19 -21.42 14.27
N VAL A 417 5.56 -20.86 15.41
CA VAL A 417 6.76 -21.22 16.17
C VAL A 417 6.39 -21.85 17.51
N SER A 418 7.36 -22.42 18.20
CA SER A 418 7.15 -23.16 19.46
C SER A 418 6.61 -22.35 20.63
N GLY A 419 6.56 -21.01 20.52
CA GLY A 419 6.17 -20.13 21.61
C GLY A 419 7.28 -19.85 22.62
N ILE A 420 8.45 -20.49 22.48
CA ILE A 420 9.63 -20.17 23.28
C ILE A 420 10.10 -18.78 22.90
N GLY A 421 10.15 -17.85 23.87
CA GLY A 421 10.47 -16.44 23.63
C GLY A 421 9.25 -15.54 23.51
N GLY A 422 8.01 -16.04 23.65
CA GLY A 422 6.79 -15.26 23.77
C GLY A 422 5.99 -15.11 22.48
N GLU A 423 6.55 -15.38 21.31
CA GLU A 423 5.82 -15.33 20.04
C GLU A 423 5.34 -16.72 19.60
N ARG A 424 4.10 -16.79 19.10
CA ARG A 424 3.54 -18.00 18.48
C ARG A 424 3.65 -17.98 16.97
N TYR A 425 3.86 -16.82 16.38
CA TYR A 425 3.92 -16.61 14.93
C TYR A 425 5.04 -15.64 14.60
N LYS A 426 5.79 -15.91 13.55
CA LYS A 426 6.78 -14.97 13.03
C LYS A 426 6.83 -14.97 11.51
N TRP A 427 7.30 -13.87 10.93
CA TRP A 427 7.59 -13.80 9.51
C TRP A 427 8.87 -14.55 9.17
N ALA A 428 8.83 -15.39 8.15
CA ALA A 428 9.98 -16.14 7.66
C ALA A 428 9.91 -16.35 6.15
N ASN A 429 11.06 -16.50 5.51
CA ASN A 429 11.16 -16.96 4.14
C ASN A 429 10.93 -18.48 4.12
N SER A 430 9.72 -18.89 3.83
CA SER A 430 9.25 -20.26 4.14
C SER A 430 8.48 -20.94 3.02
N ALA A 431 8.39 -20.32 1.83
CA ALA A 431 7.64 -20.90 0.73
C ALA A 431 8.35 -20.70 -0.62
N ASP A 432 8.18 -21.68 -1.51
CA ASP A 432 8.62 -21.67 -2.89
C ASP A 432 7.43 -21.90 -3.82
N LEU A 433 7.38 -21.16 -4.92
CA LEU A 433 6.31 -21.22 -5.92
C LEU A 433 6.91 -21.41 -7.31
N SER A 434 6.34 -22.30 -8.10
CA SER A 434 6.60 -22.40 -9.53
C SER A 434 5.35 -21.99 -10.32
N ALA A 435 5.52 -21.14 -11.29
CA ALA A 435 4.49 -20.73 -12.21
C ALA A 435 4.96 -20.95 -13.65
N SER A 436 4.10 -21.46 -14.50
CA SER A 436 4.35 -21.57 -15.94
C SER A 436 3.08 -21.28 -16.72
N GLY A 437 3.21 -20.73 -17.89
CA GLY A 437 2.06 -20.41 -18.70
C GLY A 437 2.44 -19.93 -20.09
N PHE A 438 1.43 -19.67 -20.88
CA PHE A 438 1.58 -19.09 -22.21
C PHE A 438 0.49 -18.05 -22.49
N ASP A 439 0.85 -17.08 -23.31
CA ASP A 439 -0.05 -16.07 -23.83
C ASP A 439 -0.03 -16.12 -25.37
N ILE A 440 -1.22 -16.06 -25.96
CA ILE A 440 -1.43 -16.05 -27.40
C ILE A 440 -2.23 -14.80 -27.74
N THR A 441 -1.76 -14.04 -28.72
CA THR A 441 -2.50 -12.94 -29.31
C THR A 441 -2.57 -13.13 -30.82
N LEU A 442 -3.77 -13.13 -31.36
CA LEU A 442 -4.05 -13.18 -32.78
C LEU A 442 -4.87 -11.95 -33.15
N SER A 443 -4.31 -11.09 -33.98
CA SER A 443 -4.96 -9.88 -34.46
C SER A 443 -5.04 -9.89 -35.97
N GLY A 444 -6.21 -9.57 -36.53
CA GLY A 444 -6.43 -9.65 -37.96
C GLY A 444 -7.30 -8.52 -38.50
N LYS A 445 -7.06 -8.20 -39.80
CA LYS A 445 -7.88 -7.29 -40.59
C LYS A 445 -8.42 -8.06 -41.79
N PRO A 446 -9.39 -8.96 -41.59
CA PRO A 446 -9.89 -9.85 -42.64
C PRO A 446 -10.50 -9.10 -43.83
N ILE A 447 -11.10 -7.96 -43.56
CA ILE A 447 -11.71 -7.13 -44.63
C ILE A 447 -11.07 -5.72 -44.53
N VAL A 448 -10.45 -5.32 -45.64
CA VAL A 448 -9.93 -3.97 -45.82
C VAL A 448 -10.30 -3.53 -47.22
N THR A 449 -11.29 -2.65 -47.32
CA THR A 449 -11.74 -2.00 -48.57
C THR A 449 -11.55 -0.50 -48.44
N LYS A 450 -11.84 0.26 -49.48
CA LYS A 450 -11.73 1.72 -49.48
C LYS A 450 -12.69 2.37 -48.47
N ASP A 451 -13.88 1.77 -48.26
CA ASP A 451 -14.95 2.36 -47.47
C ASP A 451 -15.26 1.54 -46.19
N PHE A 452 -14.68 0.36 -46.04
CA PHE A 452 -14.96 -0.50 -44.89
C PHE A 452 -13.70 -1.24 -44.43
N MET A 453 -13.44 -1.23 -43.13
CA MET A 453 -12.37 -2.00 -42.50
C MET A 453 -12.95 -2.77 -41.31
N TRP A 454 -12.75 -4.07 -41.29
CA TRP A 454 -13.02 -4.91 -40.12
C TRP A 454 -11.72 -5.39 -39.52
N SER A 455 -11.51 -5.07 -38.22
CA SER A 455 -10.41 -5.59 -37.42
C SER A 455 -10.96 -6.42 -36.27
N SER A 456 -10.28 -7.53 -35.98
CA SER A 456 -10.61 -8.41 -34.87
C SER A 456 -9.34 -8.81 -34.13
N SER A 457 -9.40 -8.92 -32.80
CA SER A 457 -8.30 -9.40 -31.98
C SER A 457 -8.81 -10.44 -30.99
N PHE A 458 -8.04 -11.52 -30.88
CA PHE A 458 -8.28 -12.60 -29.92
C PHE A 458 -7.04 -12.73 -29.04
N THR A 459 -7.24 -12.73 -27.71
CA THR A 459 -6.17 -12.93 -26.74
C THR A 459 -6.57 -14.04 -25.80
N MET A 460 -5.63 -14.98 -25.55
CA MET A 460 -5.80 -16.10 -24.63
C MET A 460 -4.57 -16.23 -23.77
N GLY A 461 -4.75 -16.30 -22.44
CA GLY A 461 -3.70 -16.60 -21.48
C GLY A 461 -4.02 -17.88 -20.69
N TYR A 462 -3.01 -18.69 -20.46
CA TYR A 462 -3.08 -19.83 -19.55
C TYR A 462 -1.93 -19.77 -18.56
N SER A 463 -2.23 -19.98 -17.28
CA SER A 463 -1.19 -20.08 -16.27
C SER A 463 -1.50 -21.20 -15.27
N LYS A 464 -0.43 -21.91 -14.85
CA LYS A 464 -0.46 -22.91 -13.79
C LYS A 464 0.52 -22.46 -12.70
N ASN A 465 0.03 -22.39 -11.46
CA ASN A 465 0.83 -22.10 -10.28
C ASN A 465 0.87 -23.34 -9.38
N GLU A 466 2.04 -23.63 -8.82
CA GLU A 466 2.26 -24.78 -7.95
C GLU A 466 3.18 -24.37 -6.79
N ILE A 467 2.72 -24.60 -5.57
CA ILE A 467 3.55 -24.44 -4.37
C ILE A 467 4.48 -25.63 -4.30
N LYS A 468 5.79 -25.40 -4.36
CA LYS A 468 6.81 -26.45 -4.34
C LYS A 468 7.24 -26.81 -2.93
N ASN A 469 7.30 -25.82 -2.07
CA ASN A 469 7.67 -25.97 -0.67
C ASN A 469 6.90 -24.97 0.18
N SER A 470 6.48 -25.39 1.38
CA SER A 470 5.86 -24.50 2.35
C SER A 470 6.06 -25.05 3.75
N MET A 471 6.55 -24.24 4.67
CA MET A 471 6.66 -24.60 6.09
C MET A 471 5.33 -24.48 6.84
N GLN A 472 4.28 -23.99 6.18
CA GLN A 472 2.94 -23.98 6.76
C GLN A 472 2.33 -25.38 6.66
N GLN A 473 1.90 -25.95 7.78
CA GLN A 473 1.03 -27.11 7.74
C GLN A 473 -0.33 -26.70 7.16
N PRO A 474 -0.87 -27.45 6.18
CA PRO A 474 -2.23 -27.17 5.72
C PRO A 474 -3.18 -27.24 6.92
N GLN A 475 -3.98 -26.23 7.11
CA GLN A 475 -5.13 -26.29 8.00
C GLN A 475 -6.15 -27.20 7.32
N ILE A 476 -6.38 -28.39 7.89
CA ILE A 476 -7.44 -29.32 7.50
C ILE A 476 -8.75 -28.84 8.15
#